data_c04f9078f30478a59474acd554dcdf46
#
_entry.id   c04f9078f30478a59474acd554dcdf46
#
_cell.length_a   1.000
_cell.length_b   1.000
_cell.length_c   1.000
_cell.angle_alpha   90.00
_cell.angle_beta   90.00
_cell.angle_gamma   90.00
#
_symmetry.space_group_name_H-M   'P 1'
#
loop_
_entity.id
_entity.type
_entity.pdbx_description
1 polymer ?
#
loop_
_entity_poly.entity_id
_entity_poly.type
_entity_poly.pdbx_seq_one_letter_code
_entity_poly.pdbx_strand_id
1 'polypeptide(L)'
;SGIAHPEHEDEIPYNEARTMLDELAEKPVIDKTRTKIPFAGFVWEVDEFFGDNEGGRTAPMTKVTFGEDGTLRNFLTEWQKVIATGGYKPYEDDINEEFSLELFGMAIMSTARIGKIKSLVGDKFEWNVAALPKVNADDKGGIAVGGSCVVMFDPDNDPAQVDATWEFVQFMVSAEEQFQFHQATGYIPVNKTVYDLPEADKWFEENPMYKVAIDCIHASNPNVQEPFDIINWEIDSVIKTHMLAFANGEETLDECHDRIVEECNERLDDYHLAND
;
A
#
# COMPACT_ATOMS: atom_id res chain seq x y z
N SER A 1 -0.71 -15.82 13.43
CA SER A 1 -0.24 -16.77 12.40
C SER A 1 -0.46 -16.16 11.04
N GLY A 2 0.63 -15.94 10.34
CA GLY A 2 0.58 -15.36 9.01
C GLY A 2 -0.13 -16.27 8.03
N ILE A 3 -0.80 -15.64 7.10
CA ILE A 3 -1.38 -16.28 5.94
C ILE A 3 -0.29 -16.28 4.87
N ALA A 4 0.71 -17.09 5.03
CA ALA A 4 1.62 -17.42 3.95
C ALA A 4 1.29 -18.84 3.50
N HIS A 5 0.78 -19.00 2.31
CA HIS A 5 0.76 -20.27 1.64
C HIS A 5 2.09 -20.43 0.91
N PRO A 6 3.00 -21.31 1.39
CA PRO A 6 4.33 -21.44 0.81
C PRO A 6 4.34 -22.05 -0.60
N GLU A 7 3.20 -22.46 -1.11
CA GLU A 7 3.07 -23.14 -2.41
C GLU A 7 2.29 -22.32 -3.46
N HIS A 8 1.80 -21.14 -3.11
CA HIS A 8 1.07 -20.28 -4.04
C HIS A 8 1.86 -19.01 -4.24
N GLU A 9 2.42 -18.88 -5.41
CA GLU A 9 2.95 -17.63 -5.96
C GLU A 9 1.81 -16.62 -6.21
N ASP A 10 0.57 -17.04 -5.99
CA ASP A 10 -0.63 -16.28 -6.29
C ASP A 10 -1.14 -15.58 -5.03
N GLU A 11 -1.56 -14.35 -5.21
CA GLU A 11 -2.20 -13.53 -4.19
C GLU A 11 -3.49 -14.18 -3.70
N ILE A 12 -3.80 -14.02 -2.43
CA ILE A 12 -5.02 -14.56 -1.84
C ILE A 12 -6.22 -13.78 -2.38
N PRO A 13 -7.17 -14.42 -3.06
CA PRO A 13 -8.39 -13.76 -3.48
C PRO A 13 -9.11 -13.11 -2.30
N TYR A 14 -9.68 -11.92 -2.50
CA TYR A 14 -10.40 -11.18 -1.46
C TYR A 14 -11.47 -12.03 -0.74
N ASN A 15 -12.17 -12.90 -1.49
CA ASN A 15 -13.15 -13.81 -0.92
C ASN A 15 -12.55 -14.88 0.03
N GLU A 16 -11.32 -15.31 -0.24
CA GLU A 16 -10.61 -16.22 0.65
C GLU A 16 -10.13 -15.48 1.90
N ALA A 17 -9.58 -14.27 1.74
CA ALA A 17 -9.24 -13.44 2.87
C ALA A 17 -10.46 -13.16 3.76
N ARG A 18 -11.64 -12.94 3.18
CA ARG A 18 -12.89 -12.80 3.92
C ARG A 18 -13.27 -14.08 4.67
N THR A 19 -13.17 -15.25 4.03
CA THR A 19 -13.44 -16.53 4.67
C THR A 19 -12.50 -16.74 5.87
N MET A 20 -11.23 -16.38 5.73
CA MET A 20 -10.28 -16.45 6.83
C MET A 20 -10.60 -15.47 7.95
N LEU A 21 -11.12 -14.28 7.62
CA LEU A 21 -11.64 -13.32 8.60
C LEU A 21 -12.85 -13.92 9.36
N ASP A 22 -13.74 -14.59 8.66
CA ASP A 22 -14.90 -15.27 9.28
C ASP A 22 -14.43 -16.40 10.22
N GLU A 23 -13.38 -17.13 9.86
CA GLU A 23 -12.78 -18.18 10.70
C GLU A 23 -12.02 -17.62 11.91
N LEU A 24 -11.46 -16.40 11.78
CA LEU A 24 -10.78 -15.67 12.85
C LEU A 24 -11.74 -14.79 13.67
N ALA A 25 -13.03 -14.86 13.44
CA ALA A 25 -14.05 -13.97 14.00
C ALA A 25 -14.13 -13.94 15.55
N GLU A 26 -13.42 -14.84 16.23
CA GLU A 26 -13.23 -14.74 17.69
C GLU A 26 -12.15 -13.71 18.09
N LYS A 27 -11.31 -13.29 17.14
CA LYS A 27 -10.31 -12.24 17.37
C LYS A 27 -10.58 -11.09 16.39
N PRO A 28 -10.80 -9.87 16.88
CA PRO A 28 -11.03 -8.74 16.00
C PRO A 28 -9.83 -8.53 15.07
N VAL A 29 -10.12 -8.38 13.78
CA VAL A 29 -9.13 -7.89 12.82
C VAL A 29 -9.19 -6.38 12.86
N ILE A 30 -8.09 -5.76 13.19
CA ILE A 30 -8.00 -4.31 13.24
C ILE A 30 -7.18 -3.85 12.03
N ASP A 31 -7.82 -3.12 11.14
CA ASP A 31 -7.13 -2.40 10.08
C ASP A 31 -6.87 -0.98 10.57
N LYS A 32 -5.59 -0.67 10.75
CA LYS A 32 -5.12 0.67 11.07
C LYS A 32 -4.43 1.35 9.92
N THR A 33 -4.38 0.71 8.78
CA THR A 33 -3.95 1.48 7.65
C THR A 33 -4.95 2.60 7.52
N ARG A 34 -4.44 3.76 7.49
CA ARG A 34 -5.17 4.95 7.16
C ARG A 34 -5.81 4.77 5.79
N THR A 35 -6.58 3.74 5.67
CA THR A 35 -7.54 3.28 4.66
C THR A 35 -7.22 3.51 3.18
N LYS A 36 -6.11 4.14 2.89
CA LYS A 36 -5.62 4.35 1.54
C LYS A 36 -5.37 3.03 0.83
N ILE A 37 -4.70 2.11 1.51
CA ILE A 37 -4.15 0.92 0.89
C ILE A 37 -5.22 -0.02 0.34
N PRO A 38 -6.29 -0.37 1.06
CA PRO A 38 -7.28 -1.29 0.51
C PRO A 38 -7.92 -0.77 -0.77
N PHE A 39 -8.33 0.50 -0.78
CA PHE A 39 -9.02 1.05 -1.95
C PHE A 39 -8.05 1.32 -3.11
N ALA A 40 -6.92 1.96 -2.85
CA ALA A 40 -5.93 2.22 -3.88
C ALA A 40 -5.37 0.92 -4.50
N GLY A 41 -5.07 -0.09 -3.68
CA GLY A 41 -4.67 -1.40 -4.15
C GLY A 41 -5.74 -2.03 -5.05
N PHE A 42 -7.01 -1.92 -4.66
CA PHE A 42 -8.11 -2.43 -5.47
C PHE A 42 -8.23 -1.74 -6.84
N VAL A 43 -8.12 -0.41 -6.89
CA VAL A 43 -8.15 0.35 -8.16
C VAL A 43 -7.05 -0.11 -9.11
N TRP A 44 -5.85 -0.37 -8.59
CA TRP A 44 -4.75 -0.86 -9.41
C TRP A 44 -4.89 -2.33 -9.80
N GLU A 45 -5.52 -3.13 -8.96
CA GLU A 45 -5.78 -4.53 -9.27
C GLU A 45 -6.78 -4.75 -10.39
N VAL A 46 -7.71 -3.81 -10.59
CA VAL A 46 -8.70 -3.88 -11.68
C VAL A 46 -8.25 -3.23 -12.99
N ASP A 47 -6.99 -2.78 -13.07
CA ASP A 47 -6.40 -2.22 -14.30
C ASP A 47 -7.00 -0.86 -14.71
N GLU A 48 -7.55 -0.11 -13.75
CA GLU A 48 -8.19 1.18 -13.99
C GLU A 48 -7.34 2.34 -13.47
N PHE A 49 -7.51 3.50 -14.08
CA PHE A 49 -6.89 4.73 -13.58
C PHE A 49 -7.71 5.33 -12.45
N PHE A 50 -7.02 5.91 -11.49
CA PHE A 50 -7.61 6.59 -10.35
C PHE A 50 -8.33 7.88 -10.74
N GLY A 51 -7.87 8.54 -11.79
CA GLY A 51 -8.41 9.78 -12.33
C GLY A 51 -8.19 9.91 -13.82
N ASP A 52 -8.76 10.93 -14.42
CA ASP A 52 -8.60 11.23 -15.84
C ASP A 52 -7.14 11.58 -16.20
N ASN A 53 -6.90 11.82 -17.49
CA ASN A 53 -5.57 12.10 -18.03
C ASN A 53 -4.52 11.02 -17.67
N GLU A 54 -4.95 9.75 -17.69
CA GLU A 54 -4.12 8.60 -17.29
C GLU A 54 -3.57 8.77 -15.85
N GLY A 55 -4.45 9.16 -14.92
CA GLY A 55 -4.09 9.43 -13.54
C GLY A 55 -3.11 10.60 -13.40
N GLY A 56 -3.27 11.65 -14.20
CA GLY A 56 -2.46 12.86 -14.14
C GLY A 56 -1.15 12.81 -14.95
N ARG A 57 -0.93 11.80 -15.82
CA ARG A 57 0.33 11.64 -16.57
C ARG A 57 0.37 12.41 -17.89
N THR A 58 -0.76 12.54 -18.54
CA THR A 58 -0.86 13.25 -19.84
C THR A 58 -1.21 14.72 -19.67
N ALA A 59 -1.88 15.07 -18.61
CA ALA A 59 -2.21 16.42 -18.14
C ALA A 59 -2.58 16.32 -16.64
N PRO A 60 -2.64 17.44 -15.89
CA PRO A 60 -3.17 17.43 -14.53
C PRO A 60 -4.56 16.77 -14.47
N MET A 61 -4.82 16.01 -13.40
CA MET A 61 -6.14 15.42 -13.17
C MET A 61 -7.18 16.53 -12.97
N THR A 62 -8.35 16.36 -13.58
CA THR A 62 -9.49 17.25 -13.37
C THR A 62 -10.65 16.57 -12.68
N LYS A 63 -10.67 15.24 -12.65
CA LYS A 63 -11.66 14.46 -11.91
C LYS A 63 -11.13 13.07 -11.56
N VAL A 64 -11.72 12.48 -10.53
CA VAL A 64 -11.55 11.06 -10.23
C VAL A 64 -12.47 10.22 -11.14
N THR A 65 -12.00 9.04 -11.57
CA THR A 65 -12.76 8.19 -12.51
C THR A 65 -13.36 6.95 -11.83
N PHE A 66 -12.84 6.54 -10.71
CA PHE A 66 -13.24 5.32 -10.00
C PHE A 66 -14.72 5.33 -9.52
N GLY A 67 -15.37 6.48 -9.46
CA GLY A 67 -16.78 6.58 -9.12
C GLY A 67 -17.70 6.25 -10.31
N GLU A 68 -17.30 6.66 -11.53
CA GLU A 68 -18.09 6.51 -12.75
C GLU A 68 -17.99 5.11 -13.37
N ASP A 69 -16.83 4.47 -13.25
CA ASP A 69 -16.55 3.15 -13.84
C ASP A 69 -17.06 1.97 -12.98
N GLY A 70 -17.52 2.26 -11.77
CA GLY A 70 -18.04 1.27 -10.82
C GLY A 70 -16.99 0.68 -9.87
N THR A 71 -15.71 1.03 -10.02
CA THR A 71 -14.61 0.51 -9.20
C THR A 71 -14.85 0.75 -7.71
N LEU A 72 -15.14 1.99 -7.31
CA LEU A 72 -15.40 2.32 -5.91
C LEU A 72 -16.61 1.57 -5.36
N ARG A 73 -17.70 1.52 -6.12
CA ARG A 73 -18.92 0.82 -5.70
C ARG A 73 -18.70 -0.68 -5.51
N ASN A 74 -17.96 -1.31 -6.42
CA ASN A 74 -17.62 -2.73 -6.31
C ASN A 74 -16.77 -2.97 -5.07
N PHE A 75 -15.76 -2.15 -4.84
CA PHE A 75 -14.93 -2.22 -3.65
C PHE A 75 -15.76 -2.06 -2.36
N LEU A 76 -16.57 -1.00 -2.25
CA LEU A 76 -17.40 -0.76 -1.07
C LEU A 76 -18.39 -1.92 -0.81
N THR A 77 -18.92 -2.53 -1.87
CA THR A 77 -19.82 -3.69 -1.78
C THR A 77 -19.11 -4.89 -1.15
N GLU A 78 -17.90 -5.19 -1.56
CA GLU A 78 -17.13 -6.28 -0.97
C GLU A 78 -16.62 -5.91 0.43
N TRP A 79 -16.16 -4.67 0.62
CA TRP A 79 -15.69 -4.20 1.91
C TRP A 79 -16.80 -4.19 2.98
N GLN A 80 -18.03 -3.87 2.59
CA GLN A 80 -19.19 -3.97 3.48
C GLN A 80 -19.38 -5.40 4.04
N LYS A 81 -19.07 -6.42 3.25
CA LYS A 81 -19.16 -7.80 3.71
C LYS A 81 -18.12 -8.11 4.78
N VAL A 82 -16.90 -7.55 4.63
CA VAL A 82 -15.86 -7.66 5.66
C VAL A 82 -16.30 -6.97 6.95
N ILE A 83 -16.80 -5.74 6.85
CA ILE A 83 -17.32 -4.98 8.02
C ILE A 83 -18.45 -5.76 8.70
N ALA A 84 -19.36 -6.36 7.92
CA ALA A 84 -20.52 -7.12 8.43
C ALA A 84 -20.12 -8.39 9.19
N THR A 85 -18.91 -8.93 9.03
CA THR A 85 -18.45 -10.07 9.83
C THR A 85 -18.28 -9.73 11.31
N GLY A 86 -18.16 -8.43 11.65
CA GLY A 86 -17.78 -7.96 12.98
C GLY A 86 -16.31 -8.21 13.33
N GLY A 87 -15.54 -8.85 12.43
CA GLY A 87 -14.13 -9.11 12.59
C GLY A 87 -13.22 -7.94 12.17
N TYR A 88 -13.78 -6.96 11.44
CA TYR A 88 -13.11 -5.73 11.06
C TYR A 88 -13.39 -4.61 12.06
N LYS A 89 -12.36 -3.92 12.46
CA LYS A 89 -12.48 -2.72 13.30
C LYS A 89 -11.51 -1.65 12.82
N PRO A 90 -12.02 -0.53 12.31
CA PRO A 90 -11.18 0.63 12.00
C PRO A 90 -10.61 1.19 13.29
N TYR A 91 -9.35 1.60 13.27
CA TYR A 91 -8.66 2.07 14.46
C TYR A 91 -7.58 3.09 14.14
N GLU A 92 -7.32 4.04 15.05
CA GLU A 92 -6.37 5.13 14.83
C GLU A 92 -5.09 5.09 15.68
N ASP A 93 -4.95 4.15 16.62
CA ASP A 93 -3.78 4.05 17.49
C ASP A 93 -2.58 3.30 16.86
N ASP A 94 -1.57 2.94 17.62
CA ASP A 94 -0.38 2.28 17.07
C ASP A 94 -0.62 0.81 16.76
N ILE A 95 -0.94 0.53 15.47
CA ILE A 95 -1.17 -0.81 14.94
C ILE A 95 0.01 -1.77 15.21
N ASN A 96 1.25 -1.26 15.29
CA ASN A 96 2.41 -2.12 15.49
C ASN A 96 2.43 -2.69 16.90
N GLU A 97 2.14 -1.83 17.88
CA GLU A 97 2.07 -2.26 19.28
C GLU A 97 0.92 -3.23 19.51
N GLU A 98 -0.25 -2.91 19.00
CA GLU A 98 -1.44 -3.74 19.18
C GLU A 98 -1.34 -5.09 18.50
N PHE A 99 -0.76 -5.16 17.30
CA PHE A 99 -0.45 -6.45 16.66
C PHE A 99 0.50 -7.25 17.55
N SER A 100 1.53 -6.61 18.11
CA SER A 100 2.48 -7.28 19.01
C SER A 100 1.89 -7.75 20.34
N LEU A 101 0.71 -7.24 20.69
CA LEU A 101 -0.09 -7.63 21.87
C LEU A 101 -1.16 -8.67 21.53
N GLU A 102 -1.17 -9.19 20.32
CA GLU A 102 -2.14 -10.20 19.84
C GLU A 102 -3.61 -9.71 19.89
N LEU A 103 -3.85 -8.40 19.78
CA LEU A 103 -5.20 -7.85 19.84
C LEU A 103 -6.00 -8.15 18.56
N PHE A 104 -5.32 -8.52 17.47
CA PHE A 104 -5.95 -8.93 16.21
C PHE A 104 -5.06 -9.90 15.45
N GLY A 105 -5.69 -10.70 14.59
CA GLY A 105 -5.02 -11.77 13.86
C GLY A 105 -4.34 -11.31 12.56
N MET A 106 -4.82 -10.23 11.95
CA MET A 106 -4.27 -9.67 10.71
C MET A 106 -4.26 -8.14 10.77
N ALA A 107 -3.29 -7.54 10.09
CA ALA A 107 -3.20 -6.09 9.92
C ALA A 107 -2.67 -5.76 8.53
N ILE A 108 -3.29 -4.79 7.86
CA ILE A 108 -2.80 -4.24 6.61
C ILE A 108 -1.83 -3.10 6.94
N MET A 109 -0.61 -3.16 6.45
CA MET A 109 0.39 -2.14 6.70
C MET A 109 1.52 -2.15 5.68
N SER A 110 2.30 -1.08 5.65
CA SER A 110 3.50 -0.99 4.81
C SER A 110 4.57 -2.00 5.25
N THR A 111 5.27 -2.60 4.30
CA THR A 111 6.43 -3.49 4.53
C THR A 111 7.57 -2.81 5.30
N ALA A 112 7.68 -1.49 5.26
CA ALA A 112 8.57 -0.71 6.10
C ALA A 112 8.34 -0.91 7.61
N ARG A 113 7.27 -1.60 8.01
CA ARG A 113 6.97 -1.95 9.40
C ARG A 113 7.52 -3.29 9.84
N ILE A 114 8.01 -4.13 8.91
CA ILE A 114 8.50 -5.48 9.23
C ILE A 114 9.55 -5.45 10.34
N GLY A 115 10.55 -4.59 10.22
CA GLY A 115 11.61 -4.47 11.24
C GLY A 115 11.07 -4.08 12.63
N LYS A 116 10.12 -3.13 12.68
CA LYS A 116 9.48 -2.72 13.95
C LYS A 116 8.63 -3.85 14.55
N ILE A 117 7.82 -4.52 13.73
CA ILE A 117 6.99 -5.66 14.17
C ILE A 117 7.87 -6.78 14.70
N LYS A 118 8.93 -7.14 13.96
CA LYS A 118 9.89 -8.17 14.40
C LYS A 118 10.48 -7.85 15.78
N SER A 119 10.83 -6.59 16.00
CA SER A 119 11.36 -6.13 17.31
C SER A 119 10.32 -6.17 18.43
N LEU A 120 9.07 -5.80 18.16
CA LEU A 120 8.01 -5.75 19.17
C LEU A 120 7.46 -7.15 19.50
N VAL A 121 7.32 -8.00 18.50
CA VAL A 121 6.85 -9.39 18.70
C VAL A 121 7.93 -10.22 19.36
N GLY A 122 9.19 -10.12 18.91
CA GLY A 122 10.27 -10.98 19.43
C GLY A 122 9.88 -12.46 19.27
N ASP A 123 9.95 -13.21 20.36
CA ASP A 123 9.63 -14.65 20.42
C ASP A 123 8.23 -14.95 20.99
N LYS A 124 7.33 -13.95 21.05
CA LYS A 124 6.00 -14.11 21.67
C LYS A 124 5.09 -15.05 20.86
N PHE A 125 5.11 -14.91 19.55
CA PHE A 125 4.32 -15.73 18.61
C PHE A 125 4.93 -15.72 17.21
N GLU A 126 4.56 -16.69 16.40
CA GLU A 126 4.93 -16.76 14.99
C GLU A 126 4.01 -15.85 14.16
N TRP A 127 4.58 -15.13 13.20
CA TRP A 127 3.85 -14.26 12.28
C TRP A 127 4.54 -14.23 10.91
N ASN A 128 3.82 -13.82 9.90
CA ASN A 128 4.34 -13.71 8.55
C ASN A 128 3.68 -12.56 7.78
N VAL A 129 4.14 -12.33 6.55
CA VAL A 129 3.61 -11.33 5.62
C VAL A 129 2.95 -12.07 4.45
N ALA A 130 1.80 -11.57 4.00
CA ALA A 130 1.12 -12.03 2.80
C ALA A 130 0.83 -10.86 1.87
N ALA A 131 0.59 -11.14 0.61
CA ALA A 131 0.09 -10.16 -0.35
C ALA A 131 -1.29 -9.64 0.06
N LEU A 132 -1.65 -8.44 -0.41
CA LEU A 132 -3.01 -7.94 -0.26
C LEU A 132 -3.99 -8.85 -1.02
N PRO A 133 -5.16 -9.13 -0.43
CA PRO A 133 -6.18 -9.92 -1.12
C PRO A 133 -6.74 -9.15 -2.31
N LYS A 134 -7.05 -9.85 -3.39
CA LYS A 134 -7.74 -9.33 -4.57
C LYS A 134 -9.25 -9.41 -4.40
N VAL A 135 -9.99 -8.51 -5.04
CA VAL A 135 -11.46 -8.59 -5.11
C VAL A 135 -11.88 -9.74 -6.02
N ASN A 136 -11.23 -9.90 -7.16
CA ASN A 136 -11.45 -11.01 -8.07
C ASN A 136 -10.10 -11.70 -8.38
N ALA A 137 -10.13 -13.01 -8.53
CA ALA A 137 -8.92 -13.79 -8.83
C ALA A 137 -8.21 -13.37 -10.12
N ASP A 138 -8.96 -12.82 -11.08
CA ASP A 138 -8.47 -12.41 -12.39
C ASP A 138 -7.97 -10.94 -12.43
N ASP A 139 -8.07 -10.21 -11.31
CA ASP A 139 -7.59 -8.82 -11.23
C ASP A 139 -6.08 -8.78 -11.47
N LYS A 140 -5.65 -7.86 -12.34
CA LYS A 140 -4.27 -7.80 -12.86
C LYS A 140 -3.52 -6.55 -12.45
N GLY A 141 -4.03 -5.83 -11.51
CA GLY A 141 -3.40 -4.61 -11.03
C GLY A 141 -2.08 -4.85 -10.31
N GLY A 142 -1.85 -4.12 -9.29
CA GLY A 142 -0.64 -4.22 -8.49
C GLY A 142 -0.77 -3.52 -7.16
N ILE A 143 0.33 -3.48 -6.45
CA ILE A 143 0.41 -2.80 -5.15
C ILE A 143 1.02 -1.41 -5.31
N ALA A 144 0.61 -0.49 -4.42
CA ALA A 144 1.22 0.83 -4.30
C ALA A 144 2.69 0.75 -3.88
N VAL A 145 3.52 1.51 -4.53
CA VAL A 145 4.92 1.69 -4.16
C VAL A 145 5.09 3.09 -3.58
N GLY A 146 5.23 3.18 -2.26
CA GLY A 146 5.65 4.41 -1.59
C GLY A 146 7.15 4.43 -1.38
N GLY A 147 7.74 5.63 -1.35
CA GLY A 147 9.17 5.75 -1.10
C GLY A 147 9.63 7.21 -1.12
N SER A 148 10.93 7.37 -1.19
CA SER A 148 11.57 8.68 -1.29
C SER A 148 12.53 8.70 -2.47
N CYS A 149 12.78 9.87 -3.01
CA CYS A 149 13.83 10.10 -3.98
C CYS A 149 14.93 10.99 -3.38
N VAL A 150 16.13 10.86 -3.90
CA VAL A 150 17.25 11.74 -3.60
C VAL A 150 17.38 12.74 -4.74
N VAL A 151 17.42 14.01 -4.40
CA VAL A 151 17.57 15.11 -5.35
C VAL A 151 18.89 15.83 -5.07
N MET A 152 19.68 16.07 -6.11
CA MET A 152 20.89 16.88 -6.02
C MET A 152 20.57 18.33 -6.34
N PHE A 153 21.12 19.24 -5.55
CA PHE A 153 21.08 20.67 -5.81
C PHE A 153 22.48 21.17 -6.14
N ASP A 154 22.57 22.05 -7.13
CA ASP A 154 23.79 22.77 -7.48
C ASP A 154 23.51 24.28 -7.45
N PRO A 155 23.46 24.89 -6.25
CA PRO A 155 23.13 26.31 -6.11
C PRO A 155 24.24 27.24 -6.62
N ASP A 156 25.47 26.75 -6.61
CA ASP A 156 26.65 27.57 -6.89
C ASP A 156 27.30 27.26 -8.24
N ASN A 157 26.75 26.34 -9.03
CA ASN A 157 27.35 25.79 -10.26
C ASN A 157 28.80 25.32 -10.04
N ASP A 158 29.03 24.57 -8.95
CA ASP A 158 30.34 24.00 -8.64
C ASP A 158 30.41 22.53 -9.09
N PRO A 159 31.09 22.24 -10.22
CA PRO A 159 31.18 20.86 -10.72
C PRO A 159 31.82 19.89 -9.73
N ALA A 160 32.75 20.33 -8.88
CA ALA A 160 33.41 19.47 -7.91
C ALA A 160 32.45 19.05 -6.80
N GLN A 161 31.55 19.94 -6.41
CA GLN A 161 30.48 19.61 -5.45
C GLN A 161 29.44 18.66 -6.05
N VAL A 162 29.08 18.89 -7.31
CA VAL A 162 28.16 18.00 -8.04
C VAL A 162 28.76 16.60 -8.16
N ASP A 163 30.02 16.49 -8.56
CA ASP A 163 30.71 15.19 -8.68
C ASP A 163 30.77 14.46 -7.35
N ALA A 164 31.15 15.13 -6.27
CA ALA A 164 31.21 14.54 -4.93
C ALA A 164 29.81 14.11 -4.44
N THR A 165 28.77 14.91 -4.71
CA THR A 165 27.38 14.56 -4.36
C THR A 165 26.91 13.34 -5.15
N TRP A 166 27.29 13.26 -6.44
CA TRP A 166 26.96 12.12 -7.28
C TRP A 166 27.64 10.82 -6.80
N GLU A 167 28.91 10.87 -6.38
CA GLU A 167 29.60 9.74 -5.77
C GLU A 167 28.86 9.25 -4.51
N PHE A 168 28.37 10.18 -3.69
CA PHE A 168 27.55 9.81 -2.52
C PHE A 168 26.21 9.17 -2.90
N VAL A 169 25.51 9.67 -3.92
CA VAL A 169 24.29 9.05 -4.44
C VAL A 169 24.58 7.65 -4.96
N GLN A 170 25.66 7.46 -5.72
CA GLN A 170 26.07 6.13 -6.21
C GLN A 170 26.38 5.16 -5.07
N PHE A 171 27.02 5.63 -4.01
CA PHE A 171 27.25 4.84 -2.81
C PHE A 171 25.92 4.38 -2.19
N MET A 172 24.96 5.29 -1.96
CA MET A 172 23.67 4.95 -1.35
C MET A 172 22.85 3.94 -2.18
N VAL A 173 23.02 3.91 -3.50
CA VAL A 173 22.32 2.96 -4.37
C VAL A 173 23.17 1.75 -4.79
N SER A 174 24.36 1.57 -4.20
CA SER A 174 25.16 0.37 -4.40
C SER A 174 24.43 -0.86 -3.88
N ALA A 175 24.77 -2.05 -4.38
CA ALA A 175 24.10 -3.28 -3.98
C ALA A 175 24.25 -3.54 -2.47
N GLU A 176 25.44 -3.35 -1.95
CA GLU A 176 25.75 -3.60 -0.54
C GLU A 176 24.98 -2.68 0.40
N GLU A 177 24.94 -1.37 0.11
CA GLU A 177 24.23 -0.40 0.93
C GLU A 177 22.71 -0.57 0.82
N GLN A 178 22.20 -0.87 -0.36
CA GLN A 178 20.77 -1.16 -0.55
C GLN A 178 20.37 -2.45 0.15
N PHE A 179 21.22 -3.45 0.21
CA PHE A 179 20.93 -4.68 0.94
C PHE A 179 20.90 -4.44 2.45
N GLN A 180 21.85 -3.70 3.00
CA GLN A 180 21.84 -3.32 4.41
C GLN A 180 20.61 -2.48 4.77
N PHE A 181 20.25 -1.53 3.92
CA PHE A 181 19.07 -0.70 4.11
C PHE A 181 17.78 -1.53 4.08
N HIS A 182 17.66 -2.47 3.13
CA HIS A 182 16.54 -3.41 3.06
C HIS A 182 16.43 -4.26 4.33
N GLN A 183 17.52 -4.84 4.79
CA GLN A 183 17.55 -5.65 6.01
C GLN A 183 17.11 -4.87 7.25
N ALA A 184 17.52 -3.63 7.35
CA ALA A 184 17.22 -2.78 8.50
C ALA A 184 15.79 -2.24 8.51
N THR A 185 15.21 -1.96 7.33
CA THR A 185 13.98 -1.18 7.22
C THR A 185 12.81 -1.93 6.60
N GLY A 186 13.05 -2.95 5.78
CA GLY A 186 12.03 -3.60 4.96
C GLY A 186 11.67 -2.83 3.68
N TYR A 187 12.35 -1.72 3.38
CA TYR A 187 12.20 -1.05 2.08
C TYR A 187 12.77 -1.91 0.96
N ILE A 188 12.10 -1.90 -0.19
CA ILE A 188 12.52 -2.71 -1.34
C ILE A 188 13.74 -2.06 -2.00
N PRO A 189 14.79 -2.85 -2.29
CA PRO A 189 15.98 -2.33 -2.94
C PRO A 189 15.67 -1.76 -4.33
N VAL A 190 16.19 -0.58 -4.64
CA VAL A 190 16.07 0.03 -5.97
C VAL A 190 17.12 -0.50 -6.94
N ASN A 191 18.14 -1.18 -6.45
CA ASN A 191 19.20 -1.78 -7.23
C ASN A 191 19.01 -3.31 -7.33
N LYS A 192 18.66 -3.77 -8.52
CA LYS A 192 18.40 -5.22 -8.75
C LYS A 192 19.62 -6.11 -8.54
N THR A 193 20.85 -5.57 -8.58
CA THR A 193 22.06 -6.36 -8.34
C THR A 193 22.23 -6.74 -6.87
N VAL A 194 21.38 -6.27 -5.99
CA VAL A 194 21.28 -6.77 -4.60
C VAL A 194 21.03 -8.27 -4.57
N TYR A 195 20.23 -8.78 -5.49
CA TYR A 195 19.90 -10.21 -5.56
C TYR A 195 21.05 -11.08 -6.09
N ASP A 196 22.10 -10.48 -6.63
CA ASP A 196 23.31 -11.17 -7.09
C ASP A 196 24.38 -11.25 -5.99
N LEU A 197 24.15 -10.64 -4.82
CA LEU A 197 25.07 -10.70 -3.70
C LEU A 197 25.13 -12.13 -3.12
N PRO A 198 26.33 -12.65 -2.81
CA PRO A 198 26.49 -14.03 -2.31
C PRO A 198 25.71 -14.35 -1.03
N GLU A 199 25.47 -13.35 -0.19
CA GLU A 199 24.75 -13.47 1.06
C GLU A 199 23.22 -13.28 0.92
N ALA A 200 22.74 -12.73 -0.20
CA ALA A 200 21.34 -12.39 -0.38
C ALA A 200 20.43 -13.62 -0.40
N ASP A 201 20.77 -14.65 -1.18
CA ASP A 201 19.97 -15.87 -1.28
C ASP A 201 19.71 -16.49 0.09
N LYS A 202 20.80 -16.70 0.85
CA LYS A 202 20.70 -17.28 2.18
C LYS A 202 19.86 -16.41 3.12
N TRP A 203 20.04 -15.09 3.04
CA TRP A 203 19.28 -14.18 3.91
C TRP A 203 17.79 -14.20 3.60
N PHE A 204 17.40 -14.23 2.31
CA PHE A 204 15.99 -14.33 1.90
C PHE A 204 15.39 -15.69 2.26
N GLU A 205 16.16 -16.79 2.21
CA GLU A 205 15.71 -18.09 2.72
C GLU A 205 15.41 -18.05 4.24
N GLU A 206 16.23 -17.34 5.01
CA GLU A 206 16.06 -17.17 6.45
C GLU A 206 15.00 -16.11 6.82
N ASN A 207 14.65 -15.22 5.87
CA ASN A 207 13.71 -14.09 6.08
C ASN A 207 12.68 -13.98 4.93
N PRO A 208 11.90 -15.03 4.68
CA PRO A 208 11.01 -15.07 3.49
C PRO A 208 9.96 -13.96 3.46
N MET A 209 9.54 -13.43 4.61
CA MET A 209 8.56 -12.35 4.70
C MET A 209 8.98 -11.07 3.96
N TYR A 210 10.28 -10.82 3.83
CA TYR A 210 10.77 -9.65 3.10
C TYR A 210 10.66 -9.81 1.58
N LYS A 211 10.61 -11.07 1.11
CA LYS A 211 10.50 -11.36 -0.32
C LYS A 211 9.08 -11.15 -0.85
N VAL A 212 8.07 -11.31 -0.03
CA VAL A 212 6.65 -11.20 -0.43
C VAL A 212 6.35 -9.89 -1.17
N ALA A 213 6.78 -8.76 -0.62
CA ALA A 213 6.54 -7.46 -1.25
C ALA A 213 7.31 -7.29 -2.58
N ILE A 214 8.51 -7.86 -2.66
CA ILE A 214 9.31 -7.86 -3.89
C ILE A 214 8.60 -8.67 -4.97
N ASP A 215 8.10 -9.84 -4.62
CA ASP A 215 7.35 -10.72 -5.52
C ASP A 215 6.05 -10.05 -5.97
N CYS A 216 5.32 -9.37 -5.07
CA CYS A 216 4.12 -8.60 -5.42
C CYS A 216 4.42 -7.49 -6.43
N ILE A 217 5.52 -6.74 -6.27
CA ILE A 217 5.91 -5.71 -7.24
C ILE A 217 6.24 -6.34 -8.60
N HIS A 218 6.98 -7.44 -8.62
CA HIS A 218 7.33 -8.12 -9.87
C HIS A 218 6.11 -8.73 -10.57
N ALA A 219 5.09 -9.14 -9.82
CA ALA A 219 3.83 -9.65 -10.34
C ALA A 219 2.86 -8.54 -10.77
N SER A 220 3.08 -7.30 -10.33
CA SER A 220 2.22 -6.16 -10.64
C SER A 220 2.25 -5.82 -12.13
N ASN A 221 1.10 -5.39 -12.65
CA ASN A 221 1.00 -4.91 -14.02
C ASN A 221 1.73 -3.55 -14.15
N PRO A 222 2.79 -3.46 -14.97
CA PRO A 222 3.58 -2.23 -15.07
C PRO A 222 2.81 -1.06 -15.72
N ASN A 223 1.66 -1.33 -16.34
CA ASN A 223 0.82 -0.28 -16.93
C ASN A 223 -0.16 0.32 -15.93
N VAL A 224 -0.39 -0.34 -14.80
CA VAL A 224 -1.22 0.18 -13.72
C VAL A 224 -0.32 0.89 -12.71
N GLN A 225 -0.51 2.18 -12.57
CA GLN A 225 0.39 3.03 -11.81
C GLN A 225 -0.39 3.98 -10.89
N GLU A 226 0.23 4.31 -9.77
CA GLU A 226 -0.27 5.29 -8.82
C GLU A 226 -0.62 6.63 -9.50
N PRO A 227 -1.69 7.34 -9.07
CA PRO A 227 -1.99 8.66 -9.59
C PRO A 227 -0.82 9.61 -9.38
N PHE A 228 -0.55 10.42 -10.39
CA PHE A 228 0.48 11.44 -10.38
C PHE A 228 -0.18 12.82 -10.26
N ASP A 229 -0.54 13.17 -9.04
CA ASP A 229 -1.21 14.45 -8.76
C ASP A 229 -0.64 15.11 -7.50
N ILE A 230 -0.63 16.44 -7.52
CA ILE A 230 -0.04 17.24 -6.45
C ILE A 230 -0.90 17.26 -5.19
N ILE A 231 -2.23 17.09 -5.33
CA ILE A 231 -3.17 17.06 -4.21
C ILE A 231 -3.54 15.63 -3.78
N ASN A 232 -2.76 14.65 -4.17
CA ASN A 232 -3.02 13.25 -3.84
C ASN A 232 -3.24 13.01 -2.33
N TRP A 233 -2.57 13.78 -1.45
CA TRP A 233 -2.78 13.71 -0.01
C TRP A 233 -4.16 14.20 0.44
N GLU A 234 -4.72 15.18 -0.24
CA GLU A 234 -6.07 15.70 0.06
C GLU A 234 -7.13 14.69 -0.37
N ILE A 235 -6.99 14.14 -1.57
CA ILE A 235 -7.85 13.05 -2.08
C ILE A 235 -7.80 11.84 -1.13
N ASP A 236 -6.62 11.44 -0.70
CA ASP A 236 -6.42 10.37 0.28
C ASP A 236 -7.13 10.64 1.62
N SER A 237 -7.10 11.88 2.08
CA SER A 237 -7.78 12.29 3.31
C SER A 237 -9.30 12.20 3.19
N VAL A 238 -9.86 12.58 2.03
CA VAL A 238 -11.29 12.45 1.74
C VAL A 238 -11.71 10.98 1.76
N ILE A 239 -11.00 10.14 1.01
CA ILE A 239 -11.28 8.69 0.95
C ILE A 239 -11.24 8.10 2.36
N LYS A 240 -10.18 8.38 3.12
CA LYS A 240 -10.03 7.90 4.50
C LYS A 240 -11.20 8.30 5.38
N THR A 241 -11.64 9.55 5.30
CA THR A 241 -12.71 10.09 6.15
C THR A 241 -14.01 9.33 5.93
N HIS A 242 -14.43 9.17 4.67
CA HIS A 242 -15.68 8.50 4.36
C HIS A 242 -15.61 6.99 4.52
N MET A 243 -14.47 6.36 4.21
CA MET A 243 -14.26 4.95 4.49
C MET A 243 -14.37 4.63 5.99
N LEU A 244 -13.89 5.53 6.84
CA LEU A 244 -14.01 5.38 8.29
C LEU A 244 -15.47 5.57 8.75
N ALA A 245 -16.15 6.58 8.26
CA ALA A 245 -17.57 6.82 8.55
C ALA A 245 -18.44 5.64 8.10
N PHE A 246 -18.17 5.08 6.92
CA PHE A 246 -18.82 3.88 6.41
C PHE A 246 -18.56 2.66 7.31
N ALA A 247 -17.33 2.44 7.70
CA ALA A 247 -16.98 1.32 8.58
C ALA A 247 -17.61 1.44 9.97
N ASN A 248 -17.82 2.63 10.47
CA ASN A 248 -18.52 2.92 11.73
C ASN A 248 -20.06 2.87 11.61
N GLY A 249 -20.61 2.73 10.40
CA GLY A 249 -22.04 2.76 10.15
C GLY A 249 -22.66 4.17 10.22
N GLU A 250 -21.86 5.20 10.12
CA GLU A 250 -22.28 6.61 10.07
C GLU A 250 -22.72 7.01 8.67
N GLU A 251 -22.24 6.30 7.64
CA GLU A 251 -22.63 6.46 6.25
C GLU A 251 -23.10 5.13 5.67
N THR A 252 -24.06 5.17 4.79
CA THR A 252 -24.45 4.06 3.92
C THR A 252 -23.45 3.91 2.79
N LEU A 253 -23.48 2.77 2.07
CA LEU A 253 -22.65 2.57 0.90
C LEU A 253 -22.83 3.67 -0.15
N ASP A 254 -24.07 4.06 -0.42
CA ASP A 254 -24.37 5.10 -1.40
C ASP A 254 -23.86 6.48 -0.94
N GLU A 255 -24.06 6.84 0.32
CA GLU A 255 -23.54 8.09 0.88
C GLU A 255 -22.02 8.13 0.86
N CYS A 256 -21.35 7.06 1.26
CA CYS A 256 -19.88 6.98 1.23
C CYS A 256 -19.36 7.12 -0.20
N HIS A 257 -19.95 6.38 -1.16
CA HIS A 257 -19.59 6.47 -2.58
C HIS A 257 -19.72 7.89 -3.11
N ASP A 258 -20.91 8.48 -2.96
CA ASP A 258 -21.21 9.78 -3.56
C ASP A 258 -20.37 10.90 -2.95
N ARG A 259 -20.17 10.89 -1.63
CA ARG A 259 -19.33 11.86 -0.93
C ARG A 259 -17.86 11.78 -1.31
N ILE A 260 -17.30 10.56 -1.42
CA ILE A 260 -15.91 10.41 -1.88
C ILE A 260 -15.74 11.02 -3.27
N VAL A 261 -16.65 10.72 -4.20
CA VAL A 261 -16.55 11.23 -5.58
C VAL A 261 -16.73 12.74 -5.62
N GLU A 262 -17.75 13.27 -4.94
CA GLU A 262 -18.06 14.70 -4.89
C GLU A 262 -16.89 15.50 -4.28
N GLU A 263 -16.47 15.15 -3.07
CA GLU A 263 -15.42 15.89 -2.36
C GLU A 263 -14.04 15.75 -3.02
N CYS A 264 -13.70 14.60 -3.60
CA CYS A 264 -12.47 14.49 -4.37
C CYS A 264 -12.46 15.42 -5.58
N ASN A 265 -13.57 15.50 -6.31
CA ASN A 265 -13.69 16.41 -7.45
C ASN A 265 -13.69 17.89 -7.01
N GLU A 266 -14.34 18.23 -5.91
CA GLU A 266 -14.26 19.59 -5.34
C GLU A 266 -12.82 19.98 -5.00
N ARG A 267 -12.01 19.08 -4.44
CA ARG A 267 -10.59 19.36 -4.16
C ARG A 267 -9.78 19.62 -5.43
N LEU A 268 -10.04 18.85 -6.50
CA LEU A 268 -9.42 19.07 -7.79
C LEU A 268 -9.82 20.41 -8.38
N ASP A 269 -11.11 20.75 -8.37
CA ASP A 269 -11.61 22.03 -8.85
C ASP A 269 -11.03 23.21 -8.08
N ASP A 270 -10.99 23.15 -6.75
CA ASP A 270 -10.41 24.18 -5.89
C ASP A 270 -8.92 24.40 -6.18
N TYR A 271 -8.18 23.30 -6.40
CA TYR A 271 -6.77 23.37 -6.76
C TYR A 271 -6.57 24.08 -8.10
N HIS A 272 -7.34 23.75 -9.13
CA HIS A 272 -7.25 24.39 -10.45
C HIS A 272 -7.65 25.86 -10.39
N LEU A 273 -8.73 26.19 -9.68
CA LEU A 273 -9.15 27.59 -9.50
C LEU A 273 -8.08 28.45 -8.80
N ALA A 274 -7.24 27.86 -7.97
CA ALA A 274 -6.19 28.57 -7.24
C ALA A 274 -4.89 28.70 -8.02
N ASN A 275 -4.64 27.85 -9.02
CA ASN A 275 -3.34 27.70 -9.67
C ASN A 275 -3.32 27.94 -11.20
N ASP A 276 -4.49 28.03 -11.85
CA ASP A 276 -4.66 28.40 -13.26
C ASP A 276 -4.96 29.91 -13.40
#